data_1e3834145efc754aaf66d7fcd053e9e7
#
_entry.id   1e3834145efc754aaf66d7fcd053e9e7
#
_cell.length_a   1.000
_cell.length_b   1.000
_cell.length_c   1.000
_cell.angle_alpha   90.00
_cell.angle_beta   90.00
_cell.angle_gamma   90.00
#
_symmetry.space_group_name_H-M   'P 1'
#
loop_
_entity.id
_entity.type
_entity.pdbx_description
1 polymer ?
#
loop_
_entity_poly.entity_id
_entity_poly.type
_entity_poly.pdbx_seq_one_letter_code
_entity_poly.pdbx_strand_id
1 'polypeptide(L)'
;MGVLVRFQPVGLTRQQYDEVTHQIEKAAAWPPDGLQLHVLFGTEGDLKVSEIWESEEQLRAFGEQLMPVLNEVGVQLAGEPEIFEVHVFDQPRTTA
;
A
#
# COMPACT_ATOMS: atom_id res chain seq x y z
N MET A 1 -1.02 -1.51 -18.50
CA MET A 1 0.03 -0.63 -17.97
C MET A 1 -0.09 -0.52 -16.47
N GLY A 2 1.02 -0.60 -15.78
CA GLY A 2 1.05 -0.53 -14.34
C GLY A 2 0.87 0.87 -13.81
N VAL A 3 0.50 0.96 -12.53
CA VAL A 3 0.37 2.23 -11.83
C VAL A 3 1.15 2.18 -10.53
N LEU A 4 1.68 3.34 -10.14
CA LEU A 4 2.30 3.51 -8.84
C LEU A 4 1.36 4.33 -7.98
N VAL A 5 1.13 3.89 -6.75
CA VAL A 5 0.30 4.62 -5.79
C VAL A 5 1.15 5.01 -4.59
N ARG A 6 0.94 6.23 -4.10
CA ARG A 6 1.58 6.74 -2.89
C ARG A 6 0.51 7.08 -1.88
N PHE A 7 0.58 6.45 -0.73
CA PHE A 7 -0.31 6.75 0.40
C PHE A 7 0.43 7.65 1.38
N GLN A 8 -0.26 8.67 1.87
CA GLN A 8 0.29 9.61 2.85
C GLN A 8 -0.57 9.57 4.12
N PRO A 9 -0.38 8.54 4.96
CA PRO A 9 -1.10 8.48 6.22
C PRO A 9 -0.64 9.58 7.16
N VAL A 10 -1.56 10.01 8.03
CA VAL A 10 -1.23 11.01 9.05
C VAL A 10 -0.66 10.31 10.28
N GLY A 11 0.60 10.58 10.57
CA GLY A 11 1.24 10.10 11.80
C GLY A 11 1.33 8.59 11.94
N LEU A 12 1.46 7.87 10.82
CA LEU A 12 1.49 6.41 10.86
C LEU A 12 2.69 5.88 11.63
N THR A 13 2.41 5.00 12.59
CA THR A 13 3.44 4.29 13.35
C THR A 13 3.60 2.88 12.83
N ARG A 14 4.73 2.27 13.14
CA ARG A 14 4.97 0.87 12.78
C ARG A 14 3.94 -0.05 13.42
N GLN A 15 3.53 0.25 14.65
CA GLN A 15 2.53 -0.53 15.35
C GLN A 15 1.19 -0.51 14.61
N GLN A 16 0.75 0.67 14.17
CA GLN A 16 -0.48 0.79 13.38
C GLN A 16 -0.35 0.04 12.06
N TYR A 17 0.79 0.15 11.41
CA TYR A 17 1.03 -0.56 10.16
C TYR A 17 0.91 -2.07 10.35
N ASP A 18 1.53 -2.60 11.41
CA ASP A 18 1.48 -4.03 11.69
C ASP A 18 0.05 -4.49 11.96
N GLU A 19 -0.75 -3.66 12.65
CA GLU A 19 -2.14 -3.98 12.92
C GLU A 19 -2.96 -4.01 11.63
N VAL A 20 -2.77 -3.02 10.75
CA VAL A 20 -3.46 -3.01 9.45
C VAL A 20 -3.10 -4.25 8.65
N THR A 21 -1.81 -4.57 8.57
CA THR A 21 -1.33 -5.75 7.84
C THR A 21 -1.97 -7.02 8.39
N HIS A 22 -2.01 -7.15 9.71
CA HIS A 22 -2.59 -8.32 10.36
C HIS A 22 -4.07 -8.49 10.00
N GLN A 23 -4.83 -7.40 10.00
CA GLN A 23 -6.24 -7.45 9.66
C GLN A 23 -6.47 -7.74 8.17
N ILE A 24 -5.64 -7.18 7.31
CA ILE A 24 -5.73 -7.45 5.87
C ILE A 24 -5.44 -8.93 5.59
N GLU A 25 -4.43 -9.49 6.23
CA GLU A 25 -4.08 -10.91 6.05
C GLU A 25 -5.21 -11.84 6.49
N LYS A 26 -5.98 -11.44 7.49
CA LYS A 26 -7.14 -12.21 7.93
C LYS A 26 -8.31 -12.11 6.96
N ALA A 27 -8.50 -10.94 6.35
CA ALA A 27 -9.66 -10.66 5.52
C ALA A 27 -9.48 -11.10 4.08
N ALA A 28 -8.25 -11.17 3.59
CA ALA A 28 -7.96 -11.42 2.20
C ALA A 28 -6.60 -12.08 2.05
N ALA A 29 -6.36 -12.66 0.88
CA ALA A 29 -5.06 -13.22 0.57
C ALA A 29 -4.02 -12.11 0.45
N TRP A 30 -2.84 -12.35 0.96
CA TRP A 30 -1.72 -11.43 0.84
C TRP A 30 -0.54 -12.17 0.20
N PRO A 31 0.13 -11.63 -0.83
CA PRO A 31 -0.20 -10.34 -1.46
C PRO A 31 -1.43 -10.46 -2.36
N PRO A 32 -2.17 -9.36 -2.56
CA PRO A 32 -3.32 -9.39 -3.46
C PRO A 32 -2.90 -9.47 -4.91
N ASP A 33 -3.82 -9.95 -5.76
CA ASP A 33 -3.56 -10.05 -7.19
C ASP A 33 -3.22 -8.69 -7.77
N GLY A 34 -2.15 -8.65 -8.55
CA GLY A 34 -1.71 -7.44 -9.24
C GLY A 34 -0.71 -6.60 -8.50
N LEU A 35 -0.48 -6.88 -7.22
CA LEU A 35 0.53 -6.14 -6.47
C LEU A 35 1.93 -6.59 -6.88
N GLN A 36 2.74 -5.66 -7.35
CA GLN A 36 4.09 -5.94 -7.84
C GLN A 36 5.18 -5.44 -6.90
N LEU A 37 4.88 -4.41 -6.12
CA LEU A 37 5.82 -3.83 -5.18
C LEU A 37 5.06 -3.21 -4.02
N HIS A 38 5.56 -3.37 -2.81
CA HIS A 38 5.00 -2.75 -1.62
C HIS A 38 6.16 -2.30 -0.73
N VAL A 39 6.21 -1.00 -0.43
CA VAL A 39 7.30 -0.43 0.37
C VAL A 39 6.73 0.42 1.48
N LEU A 40 7.12 0.11 2.72
CA LEU A 40 6.91 0.97 3.87
C LEU A 40 8.20 1.73 4.11
N PHE A 41 8.12 3.05 4.21
CA PHE A 41 9.31 3.89 4.33
C PHE A 41 9.01 5.15 5.13
N GLY A 42 10.06 5.85 5.50
CA GLY A 42 9.91 7.11 6.21
C GLY A 42 10.40 7.01 7.65
N THR A 43 9.88 7.89 8.50
CA THR A 43 10.28 7.99 9.89
C THR A 43 9.17 7.46 10.79
N GLU A 44 9.54 6.81 11.90
CA GLU A 44 8.55 6.32 12.87
C GLU A 44 7.63 7.46 13.30
N GLY A 45 6.33 7.23 13.22
CA GLY A 45 5.33 8.26 13.50
C GLY A 45 4.99 9.11 12.30
N ASP A 46 5.62 8.86 11.16
CA ASP A 46 5.34 9.55 9.90
C ASP A 46 5.68 8.64 8.72
N LEU A 47 5.28 7.39 8.85
CA LEU A 47 5.56 6.39 7.82
C LEU A 47 4.64 6.55 6.62
N LYS A 48 5.13 6.12 5.47
CA LYS A 48 4.43 6.21 4.19
C LYS A 48 4.53 4.88 3.47
N VAL A 49 3.63 4.67 2.52
CA VAL A 49 3.60 3.45 1.73
C VAL A 49 3.55 3.81 0.25
N SER A 50 4.35 3.14 -0.54
CA SER A 50 4.27 3.20 -2.00
C SER A 50 4.11 1.79 -2.54
N GLU A 51 3.30 1.67 -3.58
CA GLU A 51 3.03 0.38 -4.20
C GLU A 51 2.99 0.51 -5.71
N ILE A 52 3.35 -0.57 -6.39
CA ILE A 52 3.16 -0.68 -7.83
C ILE A 52 2.19 -1.81 -8.09
N TRP A 53 1.19 -1.52 -8.91
CA TRP A 53 0.14 -2.46 -9.26
C TRP A 53 0.13 -2.69 -10.76
N GLU A 54 -0.24 -3.88 -11.15
CA GLU A 54 -0.36 -4.26 -12.56
C GLU A 54 -1.40 -3.41 -13.28
N SER A 55 -2.48 -3.03 -12.58
CA SER A 55 -3.51 -2.17 -13.14
C SER A 55 -4.17 -1.33 -12.04
N GLU A 56 -4.72 -0.18 -12.43
CA GLU A 56 -5.46 0.67 -11.51
C GLU A 56 -6.72 -0.03 -11.02
N GLU A 57 -7.35 -0.84 -11.85
CA GLU A 57 -8.55 -1.58 -11.48
C GLU A 57 -8.29 -2.50 -10.29
N GLN A 58 -7.16 -3.22 -10.32
CA GLN A 58 -6.79 -4.10 -9.22
C GLN A 58 -6.47 -3.31 -7.95
N LEU A 59 -5.81 -2.17 -8.09
CA LEU A 59 -5.57 -1.27 -6.96
C LEU A 59 -6.88 -0.82 -6.33
N ARG A 60 -7.86 -0.43 -7.13
CA ARG A 60 -9.14 0.04 -6.62
C ARG A 60 -9.92 -1.07 -5.93
N ALA A 61 -9.88 -2.27 -6.47
CA ALA A 61 -10.51 -3.42 -5.85
C ALA A 61 -9.92 -3.70 -4.46
N PHE A 62 -8.60 -3.62 -4.35
CA PHE A 62 -7.95 -3.78 -3.05
C PHE A 62 -8.31 -2.65 -2.10
N GLY A 63 -8.44 -1.43 -2.61
CA GLY A 63 -8.81 -0.27 -1.81
C GLY A 63 -10.14 -0.43 -1.10
N GLU A 64 -11.08 -1.12 -1.72
CA GLU A 64 -12.37 -1.38 -1.10
C GLU A 64 -12.25 -2.26 0.15
N GLN A 65 -11.25 -3.12 0.19
CA GLN A 65 -10.96 -3.95 1.36
C GLN A 65 -10.10 -3.20 2.38
N LEU A 66 -9.21 -2.36 1.90
CA LEU A 66 -8.26 -1.64 2.75
C LEU A 66 -8.91 -0.54 3.56
N MET A 67 -9.78 0.26 2.96
CA MET A 67 -10.33 1.44 3.61
C MET A 67 -11.07 1.14 4.92
N PRO A 68 -11.92 0.10 4.99
CA PRO A 68 -12.56 -0.23 6.27
C PRO A 68 -11.55 -0.60 7.35
N VAL A 69 -10.45 -1.26 6.98
CA VAL A 69 -9.41 -1.65 7.92
C VAL A 69 -8.69 -0.42 8.45
N LEU A 70 -8.36 0.53 7.58
CA LEU A 70 -7.74 1.78 8.01
C LEU A 70 -8.63 2.53 8.99
N ASN A 71 -9.93 2.60 8.71
CA ASN A 71 -10.88 3.24 9.62
C ASN A 71 -10.95 2.55 10.97
N GLU A 72 -10.93 1.23 10.97
CA GLU A 72 -11.04 0.45 12.20
C GLU A 72 -9.79 0.62 13.07
N VAL A 73 -8.61 0.65 12.46
CA VAL A 73 -7.36 0.84 13.19
C VAL A 73 -7.17 2.30 13.61
N GLY A 74 -7.85 3.22 12.94
CA GLY A 74 -7.74 4.63 13.25
C GLY A 74 -6.68 5.35 12.44
N VAL A 75 -6.30 4.80 11.29
CA VAL A 75 -5.34 5.44 10.39
C VAL A 75 -6.09 6.38 9.46
N GLN A 76 -5.67 7.64 9.42
CA GLN A 76 -6.22 8.65 8.53
C GLN A 76 -5.24 8.95 7.42
N LEU A 77 -5.75 9.17 6.21
CA LEU A 77 -4.93 9.60 5.09
C LEU A 77 -4.99 11.12 4.98
N ALA A 78 -3.86 11.75 4.63
CA ALA A 78 -3.77 13.19 4.48
C ALA A 78 -4.55 13.71 3.28
N GLY A 79 -4.93 12.84 2.39
CA GLY A 79 -5.71 13.16 1.20
C GLY A 79 -5.89 11.88 0.41
N GLU A 80 -6.43 12.01 -0.79
CA GLU A 80 -6.56 10.85 -1.66
C GLU A 80 -5.18 10.35 -2.06
N PRO A 81 -5.00 9.02 -2.19
CA PRO A 81 -3.74 8.48 -2.68
C PRO A 81 -3.38 9.03 -4.05
N GLU A 82 -2.11 9.33 -4.25
CA GLU A 82 -1.63 9.79 -5.54
C GLU A 82 -1.36 8.58 -6.43
N ILE A 83 -1.89 8.61 -7.65
CA ILE A 83 -1.75 7.51 -8.61
C ILE A 83 -1.03 8.03 -9.84
N PHE A 84 0.03 7.34 -10.23
CA PHE A 84 0.86 7.71 -11.38
C PHE A 84 0.98 6.55 -12.33
N GLU A 85 1.05 6.83 -13.63
CA GLU A 85 1.32 5.82 -14.63
C GLU A 85 2.78 5.38 -14.55
N VAL A 86 3.02 4.07 -14.55
CA VAL A 86 4.38 3.54 -14.56
C VAL A 86 4.86 3.39 -15.99
N HIS A 87 6.01 3.99 -16.30
CA HIS A 87 6.61 3.90 -17.62
C HIS A 87 7.68 2.82 -17.69
N VAL A 88 8.49 2.71 -16.65
CA VAL A 88 9.55 1.69 -16.56
C VAL A 88 9.58 1.18 -15.13
N PHE A 89 9.56 -0.13 -14.98
CA PHE A 89 9.69 -0.76 -13.67
C PHE A 89 10.67 -1.92 -13.81
N ASP A 90 11.91 -1.66 -13.47
CA ASP A 90 12.96 -2.68 -13.51
C ASP A 90 13.02 -3.40 -12.17
N GLN A 91 13.09 -4.71 -12.24
CA GLN A 91 13.29 -5.55 -11.07
C GLN A 91 14.61 -6.28 -11.21
N PRO A 92 15.73 -5.60 -10.90
CA PRO A 92 17.04 -6.25 -11.04
C PRO A 92 17.09 -7.48 -10.13
N ARG A 93 17.69 -8.54 -10.63
CA ARG A 93 17.91 -9.72 -9.81
C ARG A 93 18.95 -9.41 -8.76
N THR A 94 18.62 -9.73 -7.52
CA THR A 94 19.59 -9.70 -6.46
C THR A 94 20.29 -11.06 -6.49
N THR A 95 21.58 -11.06 -6.84
CA THR A 95 22.38 -12.28 -6.76
C THR A 95 23.14 -12.22 -5.44
N ALA A 96 22.98 -13.26 -4.68
CA ALA A 96 23.72 -13.38 -3.42
C ALA A 96 25.17 -13.75 -3.74
#